data_fa801722284011301f937fd3ad614429
#
_entry.id   fa801722284011301f937fd3ad614429
#
_cell.length_a   1.000
_cell.length_b   1.000
_cell.length_c   1.000
_cell.angle_alpha   90.00
_cell.angle_beta   90.00
_cell.angle_gamma   90.00
#
_symmetry.space_group_name_H-M   'P 1'
#
loop_
_entity.id
_entity.type
_entity.pdbx_description
1 polymer ?
#
loop_
_entity_poly.entity_id
_entity_poly.type
_entity_poly.pdbx_seq_one_letter_code
_entity_poly.pdbx_strand_id
1 'polypeptide(L)'
;MGTPAGFKKRMWIYLKEMYPPHIRFLHAILLYSTFTTLLCHIHHQTFQFFSITSIIGILNVFTVMLMLRIMDELKDREIDSLLFAKRAFPAGKVYEKDLKISLIAVIITFISMNAFYIRVLFSAILVLMYSILMFKFFFIPNILRKNLLLNLATHNPVIVLILFHLFNIFTVQQYMNYSQISWFDVILLILLFWLMLFSWEISRKIRSAEEETAYVTYSQIFGRVGAMLVASSAQTAALLIAIYFAFTLSLSWIFLSVLSWGFALMLFGYICFLKWPNPRHSNLRSFTEIYILSFMAAMILDSVLR
;
A
#
# COMPACT_ATOMS: atom_id res chain seq x y z
N MET A 1 8.98 -36.87 18.62
CA MET A 1 8.23 -35.88 17.84
C MET A 1 7.69 -34.85 18.81
N GLY A 2 8.14 -33.60 18.76
CA GLY A 2 7.66 -32.54 19.66
C GLY A 2 6.18 -32.26 19.39
N THR A 3 5.42 -31.92 20.44
CA THR A 3 4.01 -31.50 20.29
C THR A 3 3.88 -30.37 19.29
N PRO A 4 2.93 -30.46 18.34
CA PRO A 4 2.76 -29.42 17.33
C PRO A 4 2.50 -28.06 18.02
N ALA A 5 3.18 -27.02 17.56
CA ALA A 5 3.06 -25.68 18.16
C ALA A 5 1.58 -25.24 18.17
N GLY A 6 1.13 -24.65 19.28
CA GLY A 6 -0.25 -24.15 19.40
C GLY A 6 -0.56 -23.02 18.39
N PHE A 7 -1.84 -22.76 18.12
CA PHE A 7 -2.32 -21.74 17.17
C PHE A 7 -1.62 -20.38 17.31
N LYS A 8 -1.55 -19.84 18.53
CA LYS A 8 -0.92 -18.53 18.81
C LYS A 8 0.54 -18.49 18.35
N LYS A 9 1.32 -19.55 18.62
CA LYS A 9 2.74 -19.64 18.24
C LYS A 9 2.89 -19.72 16.72
N ARG A 10 2.05 -20.50 16.03
CA ARG A 10 2.06 -20.59 14.56
C ARG A 10 1.72 -19.25 13.91
N MET A 11 0.66 -18.57 14.37
CA MET A 11 0.29 -17.24 13.84
C MET A 11 1.36 -16.19 14.13
N TRP A 12 2.05 -16.27 15.27
CA TRP A 12 3.18 -15.38 15.55
C TRP A 12 4.35 -15.60 14.59
N ILE A 13 4.66 -16.86 14.22
CA ILE A 13 5.65 -17.18 13.17
C ILE A 13 5.23 -16.56 11.84
N TYR A 14 3.97 -16.74 11.45
CA TYR A 14 3.42 -16.13 10.22
C TYR A 14 3.55 -14.62 10.21
N LEU A 15 3.12 -13.95 11.26
CA LEU A 15 3.18 -12.50 11.35
C LEU A 15 4.62 -12.00 11.28
N LYS A 16 5.56 -12.60 12.00
CA LYS A 16 6.97 -12.19 11.94
C LYS A 16 7.57 -12.30 10.54
N GLU A 17 7.23 -13.35 9.81
CA GLU A 17 7.81 -13.63 8.49
C GLU A 17 7.10 -12.87 7.37
N MET A 18 5.76 -12.87 7.38
CA MET A 18 4.96 -12.39 6.23
C MET A 18 4.35 -11.00 6.43
N TYR A 19 4.16 -10.59 7.68
CA TYR A 19 3.55 -9.31 8.05
C TYR A 19 4.17 -8.76 9.34
N PRO A 20 5.45 -8.40 9.39
CA PRO A 20 6.13 -7.95 10.61
C PRO A 20 5.35 -6.81 11.28
N PRO A 21 4.71 -7.02 12.48
CA PRO A 21 3.72 -6.08 13.00
C PRO A 21 4.27 -4.67 13.23
N HIS A 22 5.49 -4.56 13.75
CA HIS A 22 6.13 -3.27 14.07
C HIS A 22 6.38 -2.44 12.80
N ILE A 23 6.84 -3.07 11.70
CA ILE A 23 7.07 -2.38 10.43
C ILE A 23 5.74 -1.99 9.80
N ARG A 24 4.77 -2.91 9.78
CA ARG A 24 3.46 -2.66 9.15
C ARG A 24 2.63 -1.64 9.91
N PHE A 25 2.76 -1.62 11.23
CA PHE A 25 2.11 -0.60 12.05
C PHE A 25 2.72 0.78 11.82
N LEU A 26 4.04 0.87 11.69
CA LEU A 26 4.70 2.13 11.28
C LEU A 26 4.22 2.60 9.90
N HIS A 27 4.13 1.70 8.91
CA HIS A 27 3.57 2.06 7.60
C HIS A 27 2.12 2.55 7.69
N ALA A 28 1.30 1.93 8.54
CA ALA A 28 -0.08 2.36 8.76
C ALA A 28 -0.15 3.76 9.39
N ILE A 29 0.69 4.05 10.38
CA ILE A 29 0.82 5.38 10.98
C ILE A 29 1.20 6.40 9.91
N LEU A 30 2.27 6.15 9.17
CA LEU A 30 2.77 7.09 8.16
C LEU A 30 1.72 7.36 7.08
N LEU A 31 1.12 6.31 6.52
CA LEU A 31 0.11 6.45 5.47
C LEU A 31 -1.10 7.23 5.96
N TYR A 32 -1.69 6.82 7.09
CA TYR A 32 -2.87 7.49 7.64
C TYR A 32 -2.58 8.94 8.00
N SER A 33 -1.50 9.19 8.75
CA SER A 33 -1.18 10.54 9.22
C SER A 33 -0.89 11.48 8.05
N THR A 34 -0.10 11.06 7.07
CA THR A 34 0.22 11.90 5.90
C THR A 34 -1.02 12.20 5.07
N PHE A 35 -1.86 11.19 4.80
CA PHE A 35 -3.09 11.36 4.04
C PHE A 35 -4.07 12.30 4.74
N THR A 36 -4.28 12.10 6.05
CA THR A 36 -5.19 12.92 6.85
C THR A 36 -4.67 14.35 7.05
N THR A 37 -3.35 14.51 7.24
CA THR A 37 -2.74 15.86 7.34
C THR A 37 -2.98 16.68 6.07
N LEU A 38 -2.78 16.08 4.90
CA LEU A 38 -3.08 16.77 3.63
C LEU A 38 -4.57 17.10 3.50
N LEU A 39 -5.47 16.20 3.89
CA LEU A 39 -6.90 16.51 3.93
C LEU A 39 -7.22 17.67 4.88
N CYS A 40 -6.54 17.73 6.03
CA CYS A 40 -6.69 18.86 6.97
C CYS A 40 -6.24 20.17 6.34
N HIS A 41 -5.10 20.19 5.63
CA HIS A 41 -4.64 21.40 4.93
C HIS A 41 -5.61 21.82 3.81
N ILE A 42 -6.09 20.86 2.99
CA ILE A 42 -7.05 21.13 1.90
C ILE A 42 -8.35 21.76 2.43
N HIS A 43 -8.82 21.31 3.59
CA HIS A 43 -10.11 21.72 4.13
C HIS A 43 -9.98 22.70 5.32
N HIS A 44 -8.78 23.24 5.57
CA HIS A 44 -8.51 24.17 6.70
C HIS A 44 -8.93 23.60 8.06
N GLN A 45 -8.69 22.30 8.28
CA GLN A 45 -8.97 21.60 9.53
C GLN A 45 -7.68 21.35 10.31
N THR A 46 -7.79 21.01 11.60
CA THR A 46 -6.67 20.65 12.45
C THR A 46 -6.54 19.13 12.59
N PHE A 47 -5.34 18.60 12.42
CA PHE A 47 -5.08 17.17 12.61
C PHE A 47 -4.88 16.82 14.08
N GLN A 48 -5.73 15.95 14.60
CA GLN A 48 -5.65 15.47 16.00
C GLN A 48 -5.08 14.04 16.02
N PHE A 49 -3.76 13.94 16.07
CA PHE A 49 -3.07 12.64 15.99
C PHE A 49 -3.53 11.64 17.07
N PHE A 50 -3.69 12.09 18.31
CA PHE A 50 -4.07 11.25 19.45
C PHE A 50 -5.58 11.10 19.66
N SER A 51 -6.41 11.46 18.69
CA SER A 51 -7.86 11.21 18.78
C SER A 51 -8.19 9.73 18.62
N ILE A 52 -9.30 9.28 19.20
CA ILE A 52 -9.82 7.91 19.02
C ILE A 52 -10.02 7.60 17.53
N THR A 53 -10.54 8.55 16.77
CA THR A 53 -10.76 8.41 15.33
C THR A 53 -9.45 8.22 14.57
N SER A 54 -8.37 8.90 14.95
CA SER A 54 -7.04 8.71 14.34
C SER A 54 -6.49 7.33 14.66
N ILE A 55 -6.64 6.86 15.89
CA ILE A 55 -6.25 5.49 16.28
C ILE A 55 -7.04 4.46 15.45
N ILE A 56 -8.36 4.63 15.33
CA ILE A 56 -9.21 3.77 14.49
C ILE A 56 -8.75 3.83 13.02
N GLY A 57 -8.43 4.99 12.48
CA GLY A 57 -7.94 5.14 11.11
C GLY A 57 -6.62 4.39 10.87
N ILE A 58 -5.66 4.49 11.78
CA ILE A 58 -4.39 3.74 11.73
C ILE A 58 -4.66 2.23 11.80
N LEU A 59 -5.53 1.80 12.72
CA LEU A 59 -5.91 0.40 12.85
C LEU A 59 -6.65 -0.12 11.60
N ASN A 60 -7.44 0.72 10.93
CA ASN A 60 -8.08 0.36 9.67
C ASN A 60 -7.04 0.06 8.58
N VAL A 61 -6.03 0.91 8.40
CA VAL A 61 -4.94 0.65 7.43
C VAL A 61 -4.24 -0.65 7.78
N PHE A 62 -3.82 -0.82 9.04
CA PHE A 62 -3.12 -2.02 9.50
C PHE A 62 -3.95 -3.29 9.25
N THR A 63 -5.23 -3.25 9.61
CA THR A 63 -6.14 -4.42 9.51
C THR A 63 -6.45 -4.78 8.06
N VAL A 64 -6.72 -3.80 7.19
CA VAL A 64 -6.96 -4.03 5.75
C VAL A 64 -5.73 -4.63 5.08
N MET A 65 -4.53 -4.10 5.35
CA MET A 65 -3.29 -4.62 4.79
C MET A 65 -3.02 -6.07 5.28
N LEU A 66 -3.34 -6.38 6.54
CA LEU A 66 -3.25 -7.75 7.06
C LEU A 66 -4.27 -8.67 6.39
N MET A 67 -5.52 -8.21 6.21
CA MET A 67 -6.58 -8.95 5.52
C MET A 67 -6.15 -9.31 4.09
N LEU A 68 -5.68 -8.33 3.32
CA LEU A 68 -5.20 -8.54 1.95
C LEU A 68 -4.01 -9.51 1.93
N ARG A 69 -3.08 -9.40 2.88
CA ARG A 69 -1.92 -10.30 2.97
C ARG A 69 -2.32 -11.74 3.22
N ILE A 70 -3.28 -12.00 4.14
CA ILE A 70 -3.78 -13.35 4.40
C ILE A 70 -4.55 -13.89 3.19
N MET A 71 -5.36 -13.05 2.53
CA MET A 71 -6.07 -13.42 1.30
C MET A 71 -5.10 -13.82 0.19
N ASP A 72 -4.03 -13.06 -0.04
CA ASP A 72 -3.01 -13.39 -1.04
C ASP A 72 -2.32 -14.72 -0.72
N GLU A 73 -1.96 -14.97 0.53
CA GLU A 73 -1.33 -16.23 0.95
C GLU A 73 -2.20 -17.46 0.68
N LEU A 74 -3.51 -17.33 0.96
CA LEU A 74 -4.47 -18.41 0.70
C LEU A 74 -4.75 -18.60 -0.79
N LYS A 75 -4.79 -17.50 -1.56
CA LYS A 75 -5.07 -17.48 -2.99
C LYS A 75 -3.93 -18.08 -3.82
N ASP A 76 -2.69 -17.72 -3.48
CA ASP A 76 -1.50 -18.04 -4.27
C ASP A 76 -0.78 -19.31 -3.77
N ARG A 77 -1.42 -20.10 -2.90
CA ARG A 77 -0.86 -21.29 -2.25
C ARG A 77 -0.12 -22.23 -3.20
N GLU A 78 -0.70 -22.54 -4.37
CA GLU A 78 -0.13 -23.48 -5.34
C GLU A 78 1.19 -22.93 -5.92
N ILE A 79 1.19 -21.67 -6.33
CA ILE A 79 2.36 -20.99 -6.90
C ILE A 79 3.42 -20.79 -5.83
N ASP A 80 3.04 -20.37 -4.63
CA ASP A 80 3.96 -20.14 -3.53
C ASP A 80 4.62 -21.44 -3.04
N SER A 81 3.93 -22.57 -3.09
CA SER A 81 4.53 -23.87 -2.75
C SER A 81 5.62 -24.30 -3.74
N LEU A 82 5.52 -23.89 -4.99
CA LEU A 82 6.52 -24.19 -6.03
C LEU A 82 7.70 -23.21 -5.99
N LEU A 83 7.42 -21.92 -5.88
CA LEU A 83 8.44 -20.87 -6.03
C LEU A 83 9.03 -20.40 -4.70
N PHE A 84 8.31 -20.53 -3.60
CA PHE A 84 8.66 -19.99 -2.29
C PHE A 84 8.46 -21.00 -1.15
N ALA A 85 8.87 -22.26 -1.39
CA ALA A 85 8.65 -23.37 -0.46
C ALA A 85 9.17 -23.17 0.98
N LYS A 86 10.08 -22.20 1.20
CA LYS A 86 10.65 -21.86 2.51
C LYS A 86 9.77 -20.94 3.36
N ARG A 87 8.77 -20.25 2.75
CA ARG A 87 7.85 -19.35 3.48
C ARG A 87 7.02 -20.10 4.51
N ALA A 88 6.54 -19.39 5.53
CA ALA A 88 5.85 -19.97 6.68
C ALA A 88 4.71 -20.92 6.32
N PHE A 89 3.84 -20.55 5.38
CA PHE A 89 2.69 -21.36 4.99
C PHE A 89 3.07 -22.53 4.06
N PRO A 90 3.80 -22.36 2.95
CA PRO A 90 4.29 -23.47 2.13
C PRO A 90 5.17 -24.47 2.90
N ALA A 91 5.99 -24.00 3.85
CA ALA A 91 6.83 -24.85 4.67
C ALA A 91 6.06 -25.62 5.78
N GLY A 92 4.74 -25.48 5.86
CA GLY A 92 3.92 -26.16 6.86
C GLY A 92 4.08 -25.66 8.31
N LYS A 93 4.75 -24.51 8.52
CA LYS A 93 4.88 -23.89 9.86
C LYS A 93 3.55 -23.31 10.35
N VAL A 94 2.63 -23.03 9.43
CA VAL A 94 1.29 -22.49 9.66
C VAL A 94 0.30 -23.30 8.83
N TYR A 95 -0.88 -23.59 9.36
CA TYR A 95 -1.89 -24.36 8.66
C TYR A 95 -2.90 -23.45 7.97
N GLU A 96 -3.49 -23.94 6.88
CA GLU A 96 -4.57 -23.25 6.16
C GLU A 96 -5.74 -22.87 7.07
N LYS A 97 -6.09 -23.77 8.02
CA LYS A 97 -7.12 -23.51 9.04
C LYS A 97 -6.77 -22.29 9.90
N ASP A 98 -5.51 -22.13 10.28
CA ASP A 98 -5.07 -20.99 11.10
C ASP A 98 -5.25 -19.67 10.35
N LEU A 99 -4.88 -19.63 9.06
CA LEU A 99 -5.05 -18.46 8.22
C LEU A 99 -6.54 -18.14 7.99
N LYS A 100 -7.39 -19.14 7.75
CA LYS A 100 -8.83 -18.94 7.59
C LYS A 100 -9.49 -18.38 8.86
N ILE A 101 -9.16 -18.92 10.02
CA ILE A 101 -9.68 -18.41 11.31
C ILE A 101 -9.20 -16.98 11.53
N SER A 102 -7.92 -16.69 11.28
CA SER A 102 -7.36 -15.35 11.41
C SER A 102 -7.99 -14.36 10.44
N LEU A 103 -8.26 -14.78 9.18
CA LEU A 103 -8.94 -13.94 8.19
C LEU A 103 -10.35 -13.54 8.66
N ILE A 104 -11.13 -14.50 9.18
CA ILE A 104 -12.46 -14.23 9.71
C ILE A 104 -12.37 -13.24 10.89
N ALA A 105 -11.46 -13.46 11.82
CA ALA A 105 -11.26 -12.56 12.97
C ALA A 105 -10.88 -11.14 12.52
N VAL A 106 -9.98 -11.01 11.54
CA VAL A 106 -9.57 -9.72 10.98
C VAL A 106 -10.74 -9.02 10.27
N ILE A 107 -11.55 -9.74 9.49
CA ILE A 107 -12.75 -9.17 8.84
C ILE A 107 -13.76 -8.68 9.89
N ILE A 108 -14.04 -9.47 10.92
CA ILE A 108 -14.97 -9.08 12.00
C ILE A 108 -14.42 -7.80 12.68
N THR A 109 -13.14 -7.77 13.03
CA THR A 109 -12.51 -6.62 13.65
C THR A 109 -12.62 -5.37 12.76
N PHE A 110 -12.32 -5.51 11.46
CA PHE A 110 -12.41 -4.41 10.50
C PHE A 110 -13.83 -3.86 10.40
N ILE A 111 -14.85 -4.71 10.23
CA ILE A 111 -16.24 -4.27 10.15
C ILE A 111 -16.72 -3.65 11.48
N SER A 112 -16.38 -4.26 12.62
CA SER A 112 -16.78 -3.76 13.95
C SER A 112 -16.24 -2.36 14.24
N MET A 113 -14.98 -2.08 13.88
CA MET A 113 -14.38 -0.75 14.04
C MET A 113 -15.10 0.33 13.21
N ASN A 114 -15.74 -0.05 12.11
CA ASN A 114 -16.36 0.88 11.16
C ASN A 114 -17.88 0.95 11.28
N ALA A 115 -18.50 0.18 12.19
CA ALA A 115 -19.94 0.05 12.31
C ALA A 115 -20.65 1.30 12.93
N PHE A 116 -19.88 2.20 13.55
CA PHE A 116 -20.45 3.33 14.30
C PHE A 116 -21.02 4.45 13.41
N TYR A 117 -20.55 4.58 12.17
CA TYR A 117 -20.97 5.61 11.24
C TYR A 117 -21.30 5.02 9.88
N ILE A 118 -22.51 5.28 9.38
CA ILE A 118 -23.04 4.66 8.16
C ILE A 118 -22.15 4.92 6.92
N ARG A 119 -21.55 6.13 6.78
CA ARG A 119 -20.66 6.47 5.67
C ARG A 119 -19.38 5.65 5.71
N VAL A 120 -18.82 5.49 6.91
CA VAL A 120 -17.58 4.71 7.13
C VAL A 120 -17.85 3.23 6.94
N LEU A 121 -18.96 2.72 7.47
CA LEU A 121 -19.38 1.33 7.26
C LEU A 121 -19.60 1.02 5.78
N PHE A 122 -20.27 1.89 5.03
CA PHE A 122 -20.49 1.69 3.60
C PHE A 122 -19.16 1.59 2.84
N SER A 123 -18.22 2.51 3.07
CA SER A 123 -16.91 2.45 2.41
C SER A 123 -16.08 1.25 2.87
N ALA A 124 -16.18 0.82 4.14
CA ALA A 124 -15.55 -0.41 4.63
C ALA A 124 -16.09 -1.65 3.92
N ILE A 125 -17.41 -1.73 3.72
CA ILE A 125 -18.06 -2.82 2.97
C ILE A 125 -17.55 -2.83 1.52
N LEU A 126 -17.42 -1.67 0.87
CA LEU A 126 -16.87 -1.59 -0.49
C LEU A 126 -15.43 -2.14 -0.56
N VAL A 127 -14.57 -1.76 0.38
CA VAL A 127 -13.19 -2.30 0.48
C VAL A 127 -13.23 -3.82 0.67
N LEU A 128 -14.07 -4.33 1.59
CA LEU A 128 -14.17 -5.76 1.84
C LEU A 128 -14.69 -6.54 0.62
N MET A 129 -15.77 -6.06 -0.01
CA MET A 129 -16.33 -6.72 -1.20
C MET A 129 -15.32 -6.77 -2.34
N TYR A 130 -14.62 -5.66 -2.60
CA TYR A 130 -13.58 -5.62 -3.62
C TYR A 130 -12.43 -6.57 -3.29
N SER A 131 -12.00 -6.63 -2.02
CA SER A 131 -10.98 -7.55 -1.55
C SER A 131 -11.40 -9.02 -1.74
N ILE A 132 -12.66 -9.35 -1.52
CA ILE A 132 -13.22 -10.69 -1.79
C ILE A 132 -13.22 -10.99 -3.30
N LEU A 133 -13.58 -10.04 -4.16
CA LEU A 133 -13.48 -10.20 -5.61
C LEU A 133 -12.03 -10.49 -6.04
N MET A 134 -11.07 -9.72 -5.53
CA MET A 134 -9.64 -9.95 -5.78
C MET A 134 -9.18 -11.33 -5.28
N PHE A 135 -9.60 -11.73 -4.10
CA PHE A 135 -9.31 -13.04 -3.52
C PHE A 135 -9.84 -14.18 -4.40
N LYS A 136 -10.99 -14.01 -5.02
CA LYS A 136 -11.61 -14.96 -5.96
C LYS A 136 -11.18 -14.78 -7.42
N PHE A 137 -10.12 -13.98 -7.69
CA PHE A 137 -9.70 -13.65 -9.05
C PHE A 137 -10.85 -13.14 -9.93
N PHE A 138 -11.78 -12.36 -9.36
CA PHE A 138 -12.98 -11.88 -10.05
C PHE A 138 -13.75 -12.99 -10.76
N PHE A 139 -13.68 -14.22 -10.23
CA PHE A 139 -14.24 -15.46 -10.79
C PHE A 139 -13.70 -15.86 -12.17
N ILE A 140 -12.58 -15.27 -12.62
CA ILE A 140 -11.89 -15.58 -13.88
C ILE A 140 -10.40 -15.96 -13.67
N PRO A 141 -10.10 -16.94 -12.79
CA PRO A 141 -8.71 -17.24 -12.39
C PRO A 141 -7.82 -17.66 -13.56
N ASN A 142 -8.37 -18.37 -14.55
CA ASN A 142 -7.62 -18.86 -15.71
C ASN A 142 -7.08 -17.72 -16.60
N ILE A 143 -7.74 -16.56 -16.60
CA ILE A 143 -7.33 -15.38 -17.37
C ILE A 143 -6.37 -14.54 -16.53
N LEU A 144 -6.73 -14.24 -15.28
CA LEU A 144 -5.95 -13.34 -14.44
C LEU A 144 -4.60 -13.92 -14.03
N ARG A 145 -4.50 -15.23 -13.77
CA ARG A 145 -3.24 -15.89 -13.45
C ARG A 145 -2.22 -15.85 -14.61
N LYS A 146 -2.71 -15.82 -15.85
CA LYS A 146 -1.86 -15.80 -17.06
C LYS A 146 -1.52 -14.39 -17.55
N ASN A 147 -2.24 -13.38 -17.09
CA ASN A 147 -2.07 -12.00 -17.56
C ASN A 147 -1.75 -11.06 -16.40
N LEU A 148 -0.44 -10.79 -16.22
CA LEU A 148 0.04 -9.92 -15.14
C LEU A 148 -0.51 -8.49 -15.26
N LEU A 149 -0.71 -7.96 -16.48
CA LEU A 149 -1.25 -6.61 -16.67
C LEU A 149 -2.72 -6.53 -16.28
N LEU A 150 -3.51 -7.50 -16.68
CA LEU A 150 -4.92 -7.56 -16.30
C LEU A 150 -5.05 -7.77 -14.78
N ASN A 151 -4.18 -8.60 -14.20
CA ASN A 151 -4.11 -8.77 -12.75
C ASN A 151 -3.77 -7.43 -12.07
N LEU A 152 -2.77 -6.69 -12.54
CA LEU A 152 -2.43 -5.36 -12.04
C LEU A 152 -3.63 -4.41 -12.14
N ALA A 153 -4.26 -4.31 -13.32
CA ALA A 153 -5.39 -3.41 -13.56
C ALA A 153 -6.60 -3.73 -12.67
N THR A 154 -6.86 -5.00 -12.38
CA THR A 154 -7.98 -5.44 -11.53
C THR A 154 -7.66 -5.43 -10.04
N HIS A 155 -6.41 -5.52 -9.62
CA HIS A 155 -6.04 -5.55 -8.20
C HIS A 155 -5.67 -4.16 -7.67
N ASN A 156 -5.12 -3.30 -8.50
CA ASN A 156 -4.64 -1.98 -8.07
C ASN A 156 -5.74 -1.00 -7.59
N PRO A 157 -7.00 -1.02 -8.13
CA PRO A 157 -8.06 -0.14 -7.65
C PRO A 157 -8.44 -0.31 -6.17
N VAL A 158 -8.07 -1.41 -5.51
CA VAL A 158 -8.29 -1.55 -4.05
C VAL A 158 -7.63 -0.43 -3.26
N ILE A 159 -6.49 0.09 -3.74
CA ILE A 159 -5.79 1.22 -3.11
C ILE A 159 -6.67 2.46 -3.10
N VAL A 160 -7.34 2.77 -4.22
CA VAL A 160 -8.27 3.90 -4.34
C VAL A 160 -9.43 3.75 -3.34
N LEU A 161 -9.98 2.53 -3.21
CA LEU A 161 -11.07 2.25 -2.26
C LEU A 161 -10.61 2.39 -0.80
N ILE A 162 -9.39 1.96 -0.47
CA ILE A 162 -8.81 2.15 0.87
C ILE A 162 -8.65 3.65 1.16
N LEU A 163 -8.10 4.43 0.25
CA LEU A 163 -7.92 5.87 0.41
C LEU A 163 -9.27 6.60 0.52
N PHE A 164 -10.25 6.20 -0.28
CA PHE A 164 -11.63 6.71 -0.17
C PHE A 164 -12.26 6.34 1.18
N HIS A 165 -11.98 5.16 1.70
CA HIS A 165 -12.41 4.77 3.04
C HIS A 165 -11.77 5.65 4.14
N LEU A 166 -10.47 5.92 4.06
CA LEU A 166 -9.78 6.84 4.97
C LEU A 166 -10.33 8.27 4.86
N PHE A 167 -10.67 8.73 3.67
CA PHE A 167 -11.35 10.00 3.46
C PHE A 167 -12.71 10.05 4.19
N ASN A 168 -13.51 8.97 4.16
CA ASN A 168 -14.78 8.91 4.91
C ASN A 168 -14.56 8.94 6.44
N ILE A 169 -13.52 8.29 6.95
CA ILE A 169 -13.13 8.41 8.36
C ILE A 169 -12.82 9.87 8.70
N PHE A 170 -12.03 10.55 7.84
CA PHE A 170 -11.72 11.96 8.01
C PHE A 170 -12.97 12.84 8.02
N THR A 171 -13.92 12.67 7.09
CA THR A 171 -15.14 13.49 7.05
C THR A 171 -15.99 13.35 8.31
N VAL A 172 -16.04 12.16 8.89
CA VAL A 172 -16.73 11.91 10.16
C VAL A 172 -15.96 12.55 11.32
N GLN A 173 -14.64 12.41 11.35
CA GLN A 173 -13.80 13.02 12.39
C GLN A 173 -13.93 14.53 12.44
N GLN A 174 -14.07 15.19 11.28
CA GLN A 174 -14.17 16.64 11.16
C GLN A 174 -15.62 17.14 11.07
N TYR A 175 -16.61 16.26 11.26
CA TYR A 175 -18.05 16.59 11.15
C TYR A 175 -18.43 17.26 9.83
N MET A 176 -17.76 16.92 8.73
CA MET A 176 -17.95 17.55 7.41
C MET A 176 -19.09 16.90 6.62
N ASN A 177 -19.83 17.74 5.90
CA ASN A 177 -20.76 17.29 4.86
C ASN A 177 -20.09 17.26 3.49
N TYR A 178 -20.58 16.40 2.61
CA TYR A 178 -20.02 16.27 1.26
C TYR A 178 -20.15 17.53 0.40
N SER A 179 -21.07 18.43 0.71
CA SER A 179 -21.20 19.76 0.08
C SER A 179 -20.05 20.71 0.39
N GLN A 180 -19.29 20.44 1.46
CA GLN A 180 -18.14 21.25 1.89
C GLN A 180 -16.82 20.74 1.33
N ILE A 181 -16.86 19.69 0.53
CA ILE A 181 -15.67 18.98 0.06
C ILE A 181 -15.17 19.57 -1.26
N SER A 182 -13.88 19.89 -1.31
CA SER A 182 -13.16 20.14 -2.57
C SER A 182 -12.87 18.80 -3.25
N TRP A 183 -13.82 18.29 -4.04
CA TRP A 183 -13.70 17.00 -4.70
C TRP A 183 -12.53 16.92 -5.65
N PHE A 184 -12.18 18.02 -6.32
CA PHE A 184 -11.01 18.08 -7.20
C PHE A 184 -9.73 17.75 -6.42
N ASP A 185 -9.50 18.42 -5.27
CA ASP A 185 -8.31 18.20 -4.47
C ASP A 185 -8.29 16.82 -3.81
N VAL A 186 -9.45 16.31 -3.37
CA VAL A 186 -9.56 14.95 -2.82
C VAL A 186 -9.22 13.88 -3.86
N ILE A 187 -9.76 14.02 -5.08
CA ILE A 187 -9.43 13.09 -6.18
C ILE A 187 -7.95 13.16 -6.52
N LEU A 188 -7.39 14.37 -6.60
CA LEU A 188 -5.98 14.58 -6.88
C LEU A 188 -5.08 14.00 -5.78
N LEU A 189 -5.49 14.13 -4.51
CA LEU A 189 -4.80 13.52 -3.37
C LEU A 189 -4.83 11.98 -3.43
N ILE A 190 -5.99 11.39 -3.71
CA ILE A 190 -6.11 9.94 -3.90
C ILE A 190 -5.22 9.48 -5.07
N LEU A 191 -5.20 10.22 -6.17
CA LEU A 191 -4.36 9.94 -7.33
C LEU A 191 -2.88 10.01 -6.98
N LEU A 192 -2.44 10.99 -6.19
CA LEU A 192 -1.07 11.13 -5.70
C LEU A 192 -0.60 9.84 -4.97
N PHE A 193 -1.34 9.42 -3.98
CA PHE A 193 -1.01 8.21 -3.21
C PHE A 193 -1.11 6.95 -4.06
N TRP A 194 -2.11 6.85 -4.93
CA TRP A 194 -2.26 5.73 -5.84
C TRP A 194 -1.09 5.61 -6.81
N LEU A 195 -0.62 6.70 -7.42
CA LEU A 195 0.54 6.71 -8.31
C LEU A 195 1.83 6.27 -7.61
N MET A 196 2.06 6.72 -6.38
CA MET A 196 3.20 6.29 -5.58
C MET A 196 3.18 4.76 -5.32
N LEU A 197 2.05 4.24 -4.88
CA LEU A 197 1.88 2.82 -4.57
C LEU A 197 1.85 1.95 -5.84
N PHE A 198 1.29 2.44 -6.93
CA PHE A 198 1.34 1.81 -8.25
C PHE A 198 2.79 1.68 -8.75
N SER A 199 3.56 2.75 -8.68
CA SER A 199 4.97 2.70 -9.03
C SER A 199 5.77 1.72 -8.16
N TRP A 200 5.46 1.66 -6.86
CA TRP A 200 6.07 0.68 -5.96
C TRP A 200 5.75 -0.75 -6.38
N GLU A 201 4.50 -1.05 -6.78
CA GLU A 201 4.10 -2.37 -7.27
C GLU A 201 4.87 -2.76 -8.54
N ILE A 202 5.07 -1.81 -9.47
CA ILE A 202 5.87 -2.05 -10.68
C ILE A 202 7.34 -2.28 -10.31
N SER A 203 7.92 -1.39 -9.49
CA SER A 203 9.36 -1.39 -9.14
C SER A 203 9.80 -2.69 -8.48
N ARG A 204 8.97 -3.28 -7.63
CA ARG A 204 9.29 -4.53 -6.92
C ARG A 204 9.38 -5.76 -7.83
N LYS A 205 8.89 -5.66 -9.06
CA LYS A 205 8.91 -6.73 -10.06
C LYS A 205 9.72 -6.35 -11.31
N ILE A 206 10.67 -5.42 -11.18
CA ILE A 206 11.69 -5.15 -12.19
C ILE A 206 12.93 -5.95 -11.79
N ARG A 207 13.49 -6.70 -12.73
CA ARG A 207 14.64 -7.58 -12.51
C ARG A 207 15.73 -7.35 -13.56
N SER A 208 16.98 -7.68 -13.21
CA SER A 208 18.04 -7.90 -14.19
C SER A 208 17.82 -9.22 -14.93
N ALA A 209 18.42 -9.39 -16.10
CA ALA A 209 18.28 -10.62 -16.87
C ALA A 209 18.75 -11.89 -16.10
N GLU A 210 19.72 -11.73 -15.20
CA GLU A 210 20.26 -12.80 -14.36
C GLU A 210 19.30 -13.24 -13.24
N GLU A 211 18.34 -12.38 -12.86
CA GLU A 211 17.38 -12.66 -11.78
C GLU A 211 16.03 -13.14 -12.30
N GLU A 212 15.83 -13.15 -13.61
CA GLU A 212 14.57 -13.60 -14.19
C GLU A 212 14.39 -15.11 -13.98
N THR A 213 13.20 -15.49 -13.59
CA THR A 213 12.80 -16.87 -13.30
C THR A 213 11.50 -17.20 -14.01
N ALA A 214 10.89 -18.34 -13.72
CA ALA A 214 9.53 -18.67 -14.16
C ALA A 214 8.45 -17.76 -13.59
N TYR A 215 8.78 -16.93 -12.59
CA TYR A 215 7.87 -15.91 -12.04
C TYR A 215 7.81 -14.70 -12.96
N VAL A 216 6.66 -14.47 -13.58
CA VAL A 216 6.47 -13.38 -14.55
C VAL A 216 6.66 -12.01 -13.89
N THR A 217 7.49 -11.19 -14.50
CA THR A 217 7.88 -9.85 -14.04
C THR A 217 7.49 -8.77 -15.06
N TYR A 218 7.46 -7.49 -14.64
CA TYR A 218 7.21 -6.40 -15.58
C TYR A 218 8.38 -6.18 -16.54
N SER A 219 9.61 -6.51 -16.14
CA SER A 219 10.77 -6.51 -17.03
C SER A 219 10.64 -7.53 -18.16
N GLN A 220 10.01 -8.69 -17.93
CA GLN A 220 9.72 -9.65 -18.99
C GLN A 220 8.64 -9.16 -19.97
N ILE A 221 7.63 -8.40 -19.49
CA ILE A 221 6.51 -7.95 -20.32
C ILE A 221 6.86 -6.70 -21.14
N PHE A 222 7.41 -5.67 -20.48
CA PHE A 222 7.68 -4.36 -21.10
C PHE A 222 9.13 -4.19 -21.52
N GLY A 223 9.97 -5.19 -21.28
CA GLY A 223 11.40 -5.00 -21.25
C GLY A 223 11.84 -4.19 -20.02
N ARG A 224 13.11 -4.30 -19.65
CA ARG A 224 13.67 -3.58 -18.50
C ARG A 224 13.42 -2.08 -18.55
N VAL A 225 13.75 -1.43 -19.67
CA VAL A 225 13.61 0.01 -19.85
C VAL A 225 12.14 0.43 -19.82
N GLY A 226 11.26 -0.32 -20.49
CA GLY A 226 9.82 -0.03 -20.51
C GLY A 226 9.20 -0.09 -19.10
N ALA A 227 9.53 -1.11 -18.31
CA ALA A 227 9.05 -1.22 -16.93
C ALA A 227 9.57 -0.08 -16.04
N MET A 228 10.84 0.33 -16.22
CA MET A 228 11.40 1.49 -15.53
C MET A 228 10.70 2.79 -15.93
N LEU A 229 10.40 3.00 -17.21
CA LEU A 229 9.67 4.18 -17.68
C LEU A 229 8.25 4.24 -17.09
N VAL A 230 7.52 3.12 -17.04
CA VAL A 230 6.19 3.08 -16.42
C VAL A 230 6.28 3.46 -14.93
N ALA A 231 7.22 2.90 -14.18
CA ALA A 231 7.37 3.21 -12.77
C ALA A 231 7.81 4.67 -12.54
N SER A 232 8.80 5.16 -13.28
CA SER A 232 9.31 6.53 -13.11
C SER A 232 8.31 7.59 -13.58
N SER A 233 7.53 7.35 -14.64
CA SER A 233 6.50 8.28 -15.08
C SER A 233 5.37 8.43 -14.06
N ALA A 234 4.96 7.33 -13.40
CA ALA A 234 4.02 7.39 -12.30
C ALA A 234 4.56 8.21 -11.11
N GLN A 235 5.84 8.03 -10.76
CA GLN A 235 6.47 8.83 -9.69
C GLN A 235 6.63 10.31 -10.09
N THR A 236 6.95 10.59 -11.35
CA THR A 236 7.03 11.98 -11.84
C THR A 236 5.66 12.65 -11.79
N ALA A 237 4.58 11.94 -12.20
CA ALA A 237 3.23 12.44 -12.07
C ALA A 237 2.85 12.71 -10.59
N ALA A 238 3.21 11.79 -9.69
CA ALA A 238 3.04 11.98 -8.25
C ALA A 238 3.80 13.20 -7.72
N LEU A 239 5.06 13.41 -8.17
CA LEU A 239 5.85 14.59 -7.83
C LEU A 239 5.16 15.89 -8.28
N LEU A 240 4.65 15.93 -9.51
CA LEU A 240 3.94 17.12 -10.03
C LEU A 240 2.70 17.46 -9.20
N ILE A 241 1.93 16.44 -8.78
CA ILE A 241 0.78 16.64 -7.89
C ILE A 241 1.24 17.11 -6.51
N ALA A 242 2.31 16.54 -5.96
CA ALA A 242 2.86 16.97 -4.67
C ALA A 242 3.37 18.41 -4.71
N ILE A 243 3.99 18.84 -5.81
CA ILE A 243 4.39 20.23 -6.06
C ILE A 243 3.16 21.14 -6.15
N TYR A 244 2.11 20.73 -6.86
CA TYR A 244 0.84 21.47 -6.90
C TYR A 244 0.32 21.72 -5.49
N PHE A 245 0.23 20.69 -4.65
CA PHE A 245 -0.19 20.85 -3.24
C PHE A 245 0.79 21.72 -2.44
N ALA A 246 2.09 21.63 -2.69
CA ALA A 246 3.06 22.48 -2.01
C ALA A 246 2.78 23.97 -2.23
N PHE A 247 2.44 24.37 -3.46
CA PHE A 247 2.12 25.75 -3.78
C PHE A 247 0.72 26.16 -3.31
N THR A 248 -0.30 25.36 -3.58
CA THR A 248 -1.70 25.71 -3.23
C THR A 248 -1.96 25.72 -1.73
N LEU A 249 -1.29 24.86 -0.98
CA LEU A 249 -1.40 24.77 0.49
C LEU A 249 -0.30 25.56 1.19
N SER A 250 0.56 26.27 0.43
CA SER A 250 1.70 27.04 0.94
C SER A 250 2.62 26.22 1.85
N LEU A 251 2.91 24.94 1.52
CA LEU A 251 3.80 24.08 2.30
C LEU A 251 5.22 24.68 2.35
N SER A 252 5.97 24.35 3.40
CA SER A 252 7.28 24.94 3.63
C SER A 252 8.32 24.54 2.55
N TRP A 253 9.36 25.34 2.42
CA TRP A 253 10.50 24.99 1.56
C TRP A 253 11.21 23.70 2.02
N ILE A 254 11.09 23.33 3.31
CA ILE A 254 11.62 22.08 3.85
C ILE A 254 10.89 20.88 3.21
N PHE A 255 9.56 20.97 3.08
CA PHE A 255 8.78 19.95 2.36
C PHE A 255 9.31 19.74 0.94
N LEU A 256 9.46 20.83 0.17
CA LEU A 256 9.96 20.76 -1.20
C LEU A 256 11.38 20.21 -1.28
N SER A 257 12.25 20.60 -0.35
CA SER A 257 13.64 20.14 -0.32
C SER A 257 13.75 18.63 -0.06
N VAL A 258 13.04 18.12 0.96
CA VAL A 258 13.06 16.69 1.31
C VAL A 258 12.41 15.86 0.19
N LEU A 259 11.30 16.34 -0.39
CA LEU A 259 10.62 15.70 -1.51
C LEU A 259 11.54 15.58 -2.74
N SER A 260 12.20 16.71 -3.10
CA SER A 260 13.12 16.77 -4.24
C SER A 260 14.34 15.85 -4.05
N TRP A 261 14.88 15.81 -2.83
CA TRP A 261 16.00 14.94 -2.50
C TRP A 261 15.61 13.45 -2.59
N GLY A 262 14.45 13.07 -2.04
CA GLY A 262 13.93 11.71 -2.16
C GLY A 262 13.70 11.29 -3.62
N PHE A 263 13.18 12.20 -4.44
CA PHE A 263 12.99 11.96 -5.87
C PHE A 263 14.32 11.82 -6.63
N ALA A 264 15.30 12.67 -6.32
CA ALA A 264 16.63 12.58 -6.91
C ALA A 264 17.34 11.27 -6.57
N LEU A 265 17.22 10.79 -5.33
CA LEU A 265 17.75 9.48 -4.92
C LEU A 265 17.05 8.33 -5.66
N MET A 266 15.73 8.41 -5.83
CA MET A 266 15.00 7.42 -6.62
C MET A 266 15.53 7.40 -8.07
N LEU A 267 15.62 8.55 -8.72
CA LEU A 267 16.16 8.66 -10.08
C LEU A 267 17.59 8.13 -10.18
N PHE A 268 18.43 8.43 -9.20
CA PHE A 268 19.80 7.92 -9.13
C PHE A 268 19.82 6.38 -9.19
N GLY A 269 19.00 5.71 -8.37
CA GLY A 269 18.89 4.24 -8.39
C GLY A 269 18.46 3.70 -9.76
N TYR A 270 17.49 4.36 -10.39
CA TYR A 270 17.01 4.00 -11.73
C TYR A 270 18.09 4.21 -12.79
N ILE A 271 18.82 5.31 -12.75
CA ILE A 271 19.95 5.58 -13.69
C ILE A 271 21.07 4.57 -13.47
N CYS A 272 21.40 4.23 -12.23
CA CYS A 272 22.41 3.19 -11.94
C CYS A 272 22.01 1.84 -12.56
N PHE A 273 20.75 1.42 -12.41
CA PHE A 273 20.28 0.18 -13.00
C PHE A 273 20.18 0.25 -14.53
N LEU A 274 19.91 1.41 -15.09
CA LEU A 274 19.93 1.61 -16.54
C LEU A 274 21.35 1.40 -17.12
N LYS A 275 22.37 1.97 -16.44
CA LYS A 275 23.77 1.87 -16.85
C LYS A 275 24.38 0.50 -16.57
N TRP A 276 24.08 -0.08 -15.42
CA TRP A 276 24.63 -1.36 -14.93
C TRP A 276 23.50 -2.33 -14.57
N PRO A 277 22.91 -3.01 -15.56
CA PRO A 277 21.74 -3.86 -15.37
C PRO A 277 22.07 -5.24 -14.78
N ASN A 278 22.53 -5.26 -13.56
CA ASN A 278 22.95 -6.45 -12.83
C ASN A 278 22.20 -6.55 -11.47
N PRO A 279 22.28 -7.70 -10.77
CA PRO A 279 21.57 -7.92 -9.51
C PRO A 279 21.89 -6.92 -8.39
N ARG A 280 23.09 -6.30 -8.42
CA ARG A 280 23.47 -5.30 -7.40
C ARG A 280 22.68 -4.00 -7.51
N HIS A 281 22.21 -3.66 -8.71
CA HIS A 281 21.50 -2.41 -9.00
C HIS A 281 19.99 -2.63 -9.25
N SER A 282 19.49 -3.87 -9.25
CA SER A 282 18.10 -4.21 -9.57
C SER A 282 17.10 -3.91 -8.46
N ASN A 283 17.55 -3.55 -7.25
CA ASN A 283 16.66 -3.26 -6.12
C ASN A 283 15.96 -1.88 -6.24
N LEU A 284 15.24 -1.66 -7.34
CA LEU A 284 14.51 -0.41 -7.60
C LEU A 284 13.38 -0.18 -6.61
N ARG A 285 12.84 -1.24 -6.03
CA ARG A 285 11.84 -1.18 -4.97
C ARG A 285 12.30 -0.29 -3.82
N SER A 286 13.52 -0.49 -3.30
CA SER A 286 14.03 0.30 -2.17
C SER A 286 14.18 1.77 -2.49
N PHE A 287 14.62 2.12 -3.70
CA PHE A 287 14.68 3.51 -4.14
C PHE A 287 13.31 4.17 -4.24
N THR A 288 12.31 3.43 -4.73
CA THR A 288 10.91 3.90 -4.76
C THR A 288 10.35 4.07 -3.33
N GLU A 289 10.66 3.14 -2.41
CA GLU A 289 10.28 3.25 -1.00
C GLU A 289 10.91 4.48 -0.32
N ILE A 290 12.18 4.78 -0.61
CA ILE A 290 12.85 6.00 -0.10
C ILE A 290 12.09 7.25 -0.53
N TYR A 291 11.68 7.35 -1.79
CA TYR A 291 10.90 8.50 -2.25
C TYR A 291 9.56 8.62 -1.54
N ILE A 292 8.80 7.53 -1.43
CA ILE A 292 7.51 7.51 -0.71
C ILE A 292 7.68 7.91 0.76
N LEU A 293 8.70 7.36 1.42
CA LEU A 293 8.98 7.70 2.82
C LEU A 293 9.47 9.14 2.98
N SER A 294 10.25 9.67 2.03
CA SER A 294 10.65 11.07 2.01
C SER A 294 9.44 12.00 1.90
N PHE A 295 8.49 11.71 1.04
CA PHE A 295 7.22 12.44 0.92
C PHE A 295 6.45 12.43 2.24
N MET A 296 6.28 11.24 2.86
CA MET A 296 5.56 11.11 4.12
C MET A 296 6.26 11.85 5.27
N ALA A 297 7.59 11.73 5.36
CA ALA A 297 8.39 12.41 6.36
C ALA A 297 8.36 13.94 6.17
N ALA A 298 8.49 14.42 4.91
CA ALA A 298 8.39 15.83 4.58
C ALA A 298 7.07 16.45 5.04
N MET A 299 5.95 15.73 4.82
CA MET A 299 4.62 16.20 5.22
C MET A 299 4.45 16.27 6.74
N ILE A 300 4.94 15.27 7.46
CA ILE A 300 4.92 15.26 8.93
C ILE A 300 5.80 16.39 9.48
N LEU A 301 7.00 16.56 8.94
CA LEU A 301 7.90 17.66 9.33
C LEU A 301 7.27 19.03 9.10
N ASP A 302 6.65 19.23 7.94
CA ASP A 302 5.93 20.49 7.63
C ASP A 302 4.85 20.78 8.66
N SER A 303 4.06 19.78 9.03
CA SER A 303 2.97 19.96 9.99
C SER A 303 3.43 20.18 11.45
N VAL A 304 4.64 19.76 11.80
CA VAL A 304 5.22 19.99 13.13
C VAL A 304 5.87 21.37 13.23
N LEU A 305 6.38 21.90 12.11
CA LEU A 305 7.09 23.18 12.06
C LEU A 305 6.16 24.40 11.89
N ARG A 306 4.92 24.18 11.57
CA ARG A 306 3.84 25.20 11.52
C ARG A 306 3.10 25.31 12.84
#